data_012aca04ef0ae369f1e8b4c678e88e0a
#
_entry.id   012aca04ef0ae369f1e8b4c678e88e0a
#
_cell.length_a   1.000
_cell.length_b   1.000
_cell.length_c   1.000
_cell.angle_alpha   90.00
_cell.angle_beta   90.00
_cell.angle_gamma   90.00
#
_symmetry.space_group_name_H-M   'P 1'
#
loop_
_entity.id
_entity.type
_entity.pdbx_description
1 polymer ?
#
loop_
_entity_poly.entity_id
_entity_poly.type
_entity_poly.pdbx_seq_one_letter_code
_entity_poly.pdbx_strand_id
1 'polypeptide(L)'
;MEVCQVQLTGLSPNTGYRIFLGDKEFRARTLPVKRPDRISFVTGGDMMHQPEFHKDGVKAMASRSPHFALLGGDLAYANGQSWERWLDWIEEYADHAVSEDGYSIPFMVAIGNHEVNGGYGKTPKEAPMFYNLFPFPQKLKSYYIIDLYEDLSVVILDSSHTYSIESQVGFLKSSLSSRKDRTHLFALYHFPAYGIMKGGLNSPISKSMRKHWVPLFDQYGLDTAFENDHHVYKRSKLLKGDKVNQDGTLYIGDGAWGVKTRKPGAKEYWYVEKFEPTRHVIEVEIKDNIRTYRAINHDKKVFDEFVDKRDAD
;
A
#
# COMPACT_ATOMS: atom_id res chain seq x y z
N MET A 1 12.57 -20.08 14.59
CA MET A 1 12.55 -20.00 13.11
C MET A 1 13.68 -19.10 12.68
N GLU A 2 14.39 -19.48 11.64
CA GLU A 2 15.45 -18.68 11.02
C GLU A 2 14.92 -18.10 9.71
N VAL A 3 15.17 -16.80 9.46
CA VAL A 3 14.79 -16.11 8.23
C VAL A 3 16.07 -15.84 7.43
N CYS A 4 16.13 -16.36 6.21
CA CYS A 4 17.20 -16.08 5.28
C CYS A 4 16.74 -15.07 4.24
N GLN A 5 17.45 -13.94 4.13
CA GLN A 5 17.27 -12.95 3.08
C GLN A 5 18.40 -13.05 2.08
N VAL A 6 18.08 -13.17 0.80
CA VAL A 6 19.06 -13.26 -0.29
C VAL A 6 18.85 -12.10 -1.26
N GLN A 7 19.90 -11.31 -1.44
CA GLN A 7 19.90 -10.25 -2.45
C GLN A 7 20.49 -10.77 -3.76
N LEU A 8 19.70 -10.79 -4.80
CA LEU A 8 20.14 -11.12 -6.16
C LEU A 8 20.66 -9.85 -6.84
N THR A 9 21.88 -9.89 -7.32
CA THR A 9 22.56 -8.77 -7.99
C THR A 9 23.00 -9.14 -9.39
N GLY A 10 23.38 -8.16 -10.22
CA GLY A 10 23.87 -8.39 -11.58
C GLY A 10 22.77 -8.85 -12.56
N LEU A 11 21.51 -8.64 -12.21
CA LEU A 11 20.38 -8.99 -13.06
C LEU A 11 20.23 -7.97 -14.21
N SER A 12 19.94 -8.48 -15.41
CA SER A 12 19.61 -7.65 -16.57
C SER A 12 18.18 -7.08 -16.43
N PRO A 13 17.93 -5.85 -16.87
CA PRO A 13 16.57 -5.28 -16.83
C PRO A 13 15.65 -5.98 -17.83
N ASN A 14 14.33 -5.91 -17.58
CA ASN A 14 13.26 -6.51 -18.39
C ASN A 14 13.50 -7.99 -18.73
N THR A 15 14.04 -8.75 -17.78
CA THR A 15 14.48 -10.13 -18.00
C THR A 15 13.79 -11.07 -17.02
N GLY A 16 13.27 -12.19 -17.54
CA GLY A 16 12.69 -13.26 -16.73
C GLY A 16 13.76 -14.20 -16.18
N TYR A 17 13.64 -14.54 -14.91
CA TYR A 17 14.53 -15.44 -14.18
C TYR A 17 13.74 -16.58 -13.55
N ARG A 18 14.37 -17.76 -13.47
CA ARG A 18 13.90 -18.89 -12.68
C ARG A 18 14.73 -18.94 -11.40
N ILE A 19 14.07 -19.00 -10.26
CA ILE A 19 14.66 -19.03 -8.93
C ILE A 19 14.29 -20.35 -8.29
N PHE A 20 15.28 -21.12 -7.85
CA PHE A 20 15.06 -22.42 -7.20
C PHE A 20 15.36 -22.31 -5.71
N LEU A 21 14.38 -22.68 -4.88
CA LEU A 21 14.53 -22.82 -3.43
C LEU A 21 14.22 -24.27 -3.07
N GLY A 22 15.25 -25.10 -2.95
CA GLY A 22 15.10 -26.54 -2.91
C GLY A 22 14.42 -27.05 -4.17
N ASP A 23 13.32 -27.78 -4.02
CA ASP A 23 12.53 -28.33 -5.14
C ASP A 23 11.47 -27.37 -5.68
N LYS A 24 11.27 -26.21 -5.04
CA LYS A 24 10.32 -25.20 -5.50
C LYS A 24 10.95 -24.27 -6.53
N GLU A 25 10.26 -24.06 -7.64
CA GLU A 25 10.63 -23.08 -8.66
C GLU A 25 9.72 -21.86 -8.57
N PHE A 26 10.33 -20.67 -8.58
CA PHE A 26 9.68 -19.37 -8.71
C PHE A 26 10.17 -18.70 -9.99
N ARG A 27 9.31 -17.89 -10.59
CA ARG A 27 9.68 -17.07 -11.75
C ARG A 27 9.56 -15.61 -11.37
N ALA A 28 10.62 -14.84 -11.59
CA ALA A 28 10.62 -13.41 -11.35
C ALA A 28 11.03 -12.67 -12.62
N ARG A 29 10.50 -11.47 -12.83
CA ARG A 29 10.91 -10.59 -13.93
C ARG A 29 11.39 -9.28 -13.35
N THR A 30 12.55 -8.82 -13.78
CA THR A 30 13.05 -7.49 -13.46
C THR A 30 12.29 -6.42 -14.24
N LEU A 31 12.09 -5.27 -13.63
CA LEU A 31 11.49 -4.11 -14.33
C LEU A 31 12.43 -3.62 -15.44
N PRO A 32 11.91 -3.03 -16.54
CA PRO A 32 12.72 -2.35 -17.55
C PRO A 32 13.36 -1.09 -16.97
N VAL A 33 14.48 -0.62 -17.57
CA VAL A 33 15.17 0.61 -17.13
C VAL A 33 14.28 1.84 -17.25
N LYS A 34 13.58 1.95 -18.37
CA LYS A 34 12.61 3.03 -18.62
C LYS A 34 11.21 2.53 -18.32
N ARG A 35 10.39 3.40 -17.73
CA ARG A 35 8.98 3.08 -17.51
C ARG A 35 8.34 2.72 -18.86
N PRO A 36 7.64 1.59 -18.95
CA PRO A 36 6.86 1.27 -20.15
C PRO A 36 5.71 2.26 -20.30
N ASP A 37 5.17 2.39 -21.51
CA ASP A 37 4.03 3.28 -21.81
C ASP A 37 2.85 3.02 -20.88
N ARG A 38 2.68 1.78 -20.49
CA ARG A 38 1.69 1.34 -19.51
C ARG A 38 2.35 0.55 -18.39
N ILE A 39 2.18 1.01 -17.16
CA ILE A 39 2.53 0.27 -15.95
C ILE A 39 1.31 0.17 -15.05
N SER A 40 1.14 -0.98 -14.37
CA SER A 40 0.07 -1.16 -13.39
C SER A 40 0.61 -1.78 -12.12
N PHE A 41 -0.02 -1.43 -11.02
CA PHE A 41 0.17 -2.08 -9.74
C PHE A 41 -1.16 -2.25 -9.02
N VAL A 42 -1.19 -3.14 -8.03
CA VAL A 42 -2.36 -3.32 -7.17
C VAL A 42 -2.00 -2.95 -5.74
N THR A 43 -2.92 -2.31 -5.04
CA THR A 43 -2.77 -1.97 -3.63
C THR A 43 -3.95 -2.43 -2.79
N GLY A 44 -3.69 -2.63 -1.51
CA GLY A 44 -4.66 -2.97 -0.47
C GLY A 44 -3.95 -3.41 0.79
N GLY A 45 -4.69 -3.55 1.87
CA GLY A 45 -4.20 -4.01 3.18
C GLY A 45 -5.30 -4.75 3.93
N ASP A 46 -5.04 -5.08 5.21
CA ASP A 46 -5.98 -5.86 6.03
C ASP A 46 -6.26 -7.23 5.40
N MET A 47 -5.18 -8.03 5.20
CA MET A 47 -5.19 -9.12 4.25
C MET A 47 -5.68 -10.46 4.79
N MET A 48 -5.20 -10.91 5.96
CA MET A 48 -5.45 -12.28 6.42
C MET A 48 -6.06 -12.37 7.83
N HIS A 49 -7.02 -11.50 8.15
CA HIS A 49 -7.83 -11.71 9.36
C HIS A 49 -8.68 -12.98 9.23
N GLN A 50 -9.24 -13.20 8.03
CA GLN A 50 -9.98 -14.40 7.64
C GLN A 50 -9.22 -15.07 6.47
N PRO A 51 -8.52 -16.19 6.71
CA PRO A 51 -7.64 -16.81 5.71
C PRO A 51 -8.31 -17.12 4.38
N GLU A 52 -9.56 -17.58 4.39
CA GLU A 52 -10.32 -17.90 3.19
C GLU A 52 -10.47 -16.70 2.24
N PHE A 53 -10.58 -15.48 2.78
CA PHE A 53 -10.71 -14.27 1.97
C PHE A 53 -9.37 -13.70 1.54
N HIS A 54 -8.28 -14.03 2.23
CA HIS A 54 -6.94 -13.64 1.81
C HIS A 54 -6.62 -14.18 0.42
N LYS A 55 -6.82 -15.47 0.23
CA LYS A 55 -6.64 -16.17 -1.04
C LYS A 55 -7.45 -15.56 -2.19
N ASP A 56 -8.73 -15.24 -1.93
CA ASP A 56 -9.60 -14.65 -2.95
C ASP A 56 -9.10 -13.25 -3.36
N GLY A 57 -8.63 -12.46 -2.40
CA GLY A 57 -8.00 -11.15 -2.67
C GLY A 57 -6.71 -11.28 -3.47
N VAL A 58 -5.83 -12.25 -3.15
CA VAL A 58 -4.61 -12.53 -3.93
C VAL A 58 -4.95 -12.92 -5.37
N LYS A 59 -5.96 -13.77 -5.57
CA LYS A 59 -6.42 -14.15 -6.91
C LYS A 59 -7.08 -12.99 -7.68
N ALA A 60 -7.79 -12.10 -6.97
CA ALA A 60 -8.34 -10.89 -7.58
C ALA A 60 -7.21 -9.96 -8.06
N MET A 61 -6.16 -9.76 -7.25
CA MET A 61 -4.95 -9.03 -7.63
C MET A 61 -4.26 -9.70 -8.83
N ALA A 62 -3.97 -11.00 -8.75
CA ALA A 62 -3.23 -11.74 -9.78
C ALA A 62 -3.94 -11.71 -11.13
N SER A 63 -5.27 -11.71 -11.14
CA SER A 63 -6.07 -11.61 -12.38
C SER A 63 -5.88 -10.30 -13.17
N ARG A 64 -5.24 -9.30 -12.56
CA ARG A 64 -4.90 -8.03 -13.21
C ARG A 64 -3.48 -8.03 -13.80
N SER A 65 -2.69 -9.07 -13.52
CA SER A 65 -1.29 -9.19 -13.94
C SER A 65 -0.48 -7.91 -13.69
N PRO A 66 -0.49 -7.35 -12.46
CA PRO A 66 0.21 -6.11 -12.16
C PRO A 66 1.73 -6.35 -12.18
N HIS A 67 2.50 -5.29 -12.42
CA HIS A 67 3.95 -5.34 -12.35
C HIS A 67 4.47 -5.52 -10.93
N PHE A 68 3.74 -5.02 -9.93
CA PHE A 68 4.03 -5.14 -8.50
C PHE A 68 2.78 -4.88 -7.66
N ALA A 69 2.90 -5.13 -6.35
CA ALA A 69 1.86 -4.79 -5.38
C ALA A 69 2.38 -3.85 -4.28
N LEU A 70 1.50 -2.98 -3.77
CA LEU A 70 1.71 -2.14 -2.60
C LEU A 70 0.80 -2.63 -1.47
N LEU A 71 1.36 -3.26 -0.45
CA LEU A 71 0.60 -3.88 0.62
C LEU A 71 0.58 -2.98 1.86
N GLY A 72 -0.61 -2.54 2.22
CA GLY A 72 -0.85 -1.44 3.15
C GLY A 72 -0.88 -1.82 4.65
N GLY A 73 -0.25 -2.91 5.07
CA GLY A 73 -0.20 -3.36 6.46
C GLY A 73 -1.35 -4.28 6.84
N ASP A 74 -1.29 -4.81 8.07
CA ASP A 74 -2.19 -5.84 8.58
C ASP A 74 -2.20 -7.07 7.65
N LEU A 75 -0.99 -7.58 7.34
CA LEU A 75 -0.77 -8.62 6.36
C LEU A 75 -1.22 -9.99 6.90
N ALA A 76 -0.51 -10.49 7.89
CA ALA A 76 -0.71 -11.83 8.45
C ALA A 76 -1.63 -11.86 9.68
N TYR A 77 -1.95 -10.72 10.29
CA TYR A 77 -2.66 -10.66 11.57
C TYR A 77 -1.99 -11.46 12.69
N ALA A 78 -0.66 -11.44 12.69
CA ALA A 78 0.19 -12.18 13.61
C ALA A 78 0.29 -11.54 15.01
N ASN A 79 -0.16 -10.28 15.16
CA ASN A 79 -0.13 -9.49 16.40
C ASN A 79 1.26 -9.41 17.06
N GLY A 80 2.32 -9.44 16.23
CA GLY A 80 3.70 -9.48 16.68
C GLY A 80 4.13 -10.77 17.37
N GLN A 81 3.33 -11.84 17.34
CA GLN A 81 3.51 -13.03 18.17
C GLN A 81 3.46 -14.36 17.42
N SER A 82 2.74 -14.49 16.28
CA SER A 82 2.53 -15.77 15.61
C SER A 82 3.32 -15.89 14.31
N TRP A 83 4.32 -16.79 14.32
CA TRP A 83 5.04 -17.19 13.11
C TRP A 83 4.19 -18.04 12.16
N GLU A 84 3.29 -18.84 12.70
CA GLU A 84 2.38 -19.70 11.95
C GLU A 84 1.54 -18.84 11.00
N ARG A 85 0.98 -17.73 11.50
CA ARG A 85 0.23 -16.78 10.68
C ARG A 85 1.06 -16.19 9.53
N TRP A 86 2.33 -15.89 9.79
CA TRP A 86 3.23 -15.40 8.76
C TRP A 86 3.56 -16.46 7.72
N LEU A 87 3.74 -17.73 8.13
CA LEU A 87 3.96 -18.81 7.18
C LEU A 87 2.76 -19.02 6.29
N ASP A 88 1.56 -19.10 6.84
CA ASP A 88 0.31 -19.23 6.10
C ASP A 88 0.16 -18.08 5.08
N TRP A 89 0.46 -16.83 5.51
CA TRP A 89 0.38 -15.67 4.63
C TRP A 89 1.39 -15.73 3.48
N ILE A 90 2.64 -16.10 3.77
CA ILE A 90 3.70 -16.20 2.77
C ILE A 90 3.39 -17.32 1.76
N GLU A 91 2.97 -18.47 2.23
CA GLU A 91 2.63 -19.62 1.38
C GLU A 91 1.45 -19.30 0.46
N GLU A 92 0.34 -18.77 0.99
CA GLU A 92 -0.82 -18.37 0.20
C GLU A 92 -0.47 -17.27 -0.82
N TYR A 93 0.35 -16.29 -0.45
CA TYR A 93 0.79 -15.25 -1.36
C TYR A 93 1.69 -15.84 -2.46
N ALA A 94 2.69 -16.62 -2.10
CA ALA A 94 3.64 -17.23 -3.06
C ALA A 94 2.94 -18.16 -4.07
N ASP A 95 1.94 -18.92 -3.62
CA ASP A 95 1.22 -19.88 -4.47
C ASP A 95 0.23 -19.20 -5.42
N HIS A 96 -0.29 -18.02 -5.08
CA HIS A 96 -1.39 -17.39 -5.83
C HIS A 96 -1.09 -16.01 -6.42
N ALA A 97 -0.05 -15.31 -5.94
CA ALA A 97 0.38 -14.02 -6.49
C ALA A 97 1.24 -14.21 -7.74
N VAL A 98 0.67 -14.86 -8.73
CA VAL A 98 1.32 -15.19 -10.01
C VAL A 98 0.52 -14.56 -11.13
N SER A 99 1.19 -13.79 -11.98
CA SER A 99 0.60 -13.15 -13.17
C SER A 99 0.20 -14.18 -14.23
N GLU A 100 -0.60 -13.77 -15.20
CA GLU A 100 -1.07 -14.65 -16.28
C GLU A 100 0.07 -15.30 -17.07
N ASP A 101 1.20 -14.60 -17.24
CA ASP A 101 2.40 -15.11 -17.89
C ASP A 101 3.33 -15.94 -16.97
N GLY A 102 2.87 -16.24 -15.74
CA GLY A 102 3.50 -17.15 -14.80
C GLY A 102 4.65 -16.56 -13.99
N TYR A 103 4.74 -15.24 -13.86
CA TYR A 103 5.73 -14.59 -12.99
C TYR A 103 5.12 -14.22 -11.63
N SER A 104 5.89 -14.44 -10.57
CA SER A 104 5.53 -13.99 -9.22
C SER A 104 5.41 -12.47 -9.19
N ILE A 105 4.36 -11.96 -8.55
CA ILE A 105 4.11 -10.53 -8.40
C ILE A 105 4.90 -10.02 -7.19
N PRO A 106 5.95 -9.20 -7.39
CA PRO A 106 6.72 -8.62 -6.30
C PRO A 106 5.91 -7.59 -5.54
N PHE A 107 6.27 -7.34 -4.28
CA PHE A 107 5.55 -6.40 -3.45
C PHE A 107 6.42 -5.55 -2.55
N MET A 108 5.86 -4.43 -2.09
CA MET A 108 6.37 -3.54 -1.06
C MET A 108 5.34 -3.42 0.05
N VAL A 109 5.79 -3.23 1.30
CA VAL A 109 4.92 -3.31 2.47
C VAL A 109 4.98 -2.04 3.33
N ALA A 110 3.83 -1.60 3.82
CA ALA A 110 3.73 -0.73 5.00
C ALA A 110 3.44 -1.58 6.24
N ILE A 111 3.73 -1.04 7.42
CA ILE A 111 3.40 -1.67 8.69
C ILE A 111 1.98 -1.31 9.12
N GLY A 112 1.22 -2.29 9.64
CA GLY A 112 -0.08 -2.10 10.28
C GLY A 112 -0.05 -2.44 11.77
N ASN A 113 -1.20 -2.30 12.44
CA ASN A 113 -1.26 -2.56 13.88
C ASN A 113 -1.21 -4.06 14.23
N HIS A 114 -1.57 -4.94 13.31
CA HIS A 114 -1.48 -6.38 13.53
C HIS A 114 -0.10 -6.98 13.20
N GLU A 115 0.86 -6.19 12.72
CA GLU A 115 2.28 -6.53 12.71
C GLU A 115 2.93 -6.36 14.09
N VAL A 116 2.32 -5.58 14.99
CA VAL A 116 2.90 -5.09 16.24
C VAL A 116 2.20 -5.66 17.46
N ASN A 117 2.93 -6.17 18.43
CA ASN A 117 2.39 -6.54 19.73
C ASN A 117 1.94 -5.27 20.48
N GLY A 118 0.61 -5.11 20.61
CA GLY A 118 -0.02 -3.94 21.22
C GLY A 118 -0.31 -2.79 20.26
N GLY A 119 -0.12 -2.97 18.94
CA GLY A 119 -0.68 -2.18 17.85
C GLY A 119 -0.02 -0.83 17.60
N TYR A 120 -0.32 0.18 18.39
CA TYR A 120 0.10 1.56 18.16
C TYR A 120 1.02 2.10 19.26
N GLY A 121 1.86 3.09 18.92
CA GLY A 121 2.72 3.79 19.88
C GLY A 121 3.78 2.88 20.49
N LYS A 122 4.28 1.92 19.74
CA LYS A 122 5.28 0.94 20.13
C LYS A 122 6.65 1.28 19.53
N THR A 123 7.59 0.35 19.65
CA THR A 123 8.91 0.43 19.05
C THR A 123 9.13 -0.78 18.12
N PRO A 124 10.17 -0.79 17.29
CA PRO A 124 10.49 -1.94 16.44
C PRO A 124 10.64 -3.27 17.18
N LYS A 125 10.91 -3.23 18.48
CA LYS A 125 11.05 -4.44 19.31
C LYS A 125 9.75 -5.22 19.46
N GLU A 126 8.61 -4.56 19.37
CA GLU A 126 7.28 -5.17 19.45
C GLU A 126 6.78 -5.68 18.09
N ALA A 127 7.57 -5.52 17.01
CA ALA A 127 7.29 -6.04 15.67
C ALA A 127 8.45 -6.89 15.11
N PRO A 128 9.02 -7.85 15.89
CA PRO A 128 10.26 -8.53 15.49
C PRO A 128 10.10 -9.35 14.21
N MET A 129 8.93 -9.96 13.99
CA MET A 129 8.68 -10.78 12.80
C MET A 129 8.65 -9.91 11.55
N PHE A 130 7.94 -8.79 11.56
CA PHE A 130 7.87 -7.86 10.45
C PHE A 130 9.26 -7.36 10.02
N TYR A 131 10.07 -6.91 10.98
CA TYR A 131 11.42 -6.40 10.70
C TYR A 131 12.43 -7.49 10.29
N ASN A 132 12.17 -8.74 10.64
CA ASN A 132 13.02 -9.86 10.21
C ASN A 132 12.61 -10.41 8.85
N LEU A 133 11.33 -10.37 8.49
CA LEU A 133 10.84 -10.93 7.22
C LEU A 133 11.16 -10.03 6.03
N PHE A 134 11.05 -8.71 6.18
CA PHE A 134 11.16 -7.80 5.04
C PHE A 134 12.50 -7.06 5.00
N PRO A 135 13.15 -6.99 3.80
CA PRO A 135 14.42 -6.31 3.62
C PRO A 135 14.21 -4.80 3.44
N PHE A 136 14.21 -4.06 4.56
CA PHE A 136 14.09 -2.60 4.50
C PHE A 136 15.42 -1.94 4.10
N PRO A 137 15.39 -0.79 3.38
CA PRO A 137 16.61 -0.04 3.02
C PRO A 137 17.45 0.40 4.22
N GLN A 138 16.81 0.63 5.35
CA GLN A 138 17.46 0.87 6.65
C GLN A 138 16.91 -0.13 7.67
N LYS A 139 17.81 -0.84 8.32
CA LYS A 139 17.45 -1.83 9.35
C LYS A 139 16.56 -1.20 10.43
N LEU A 140 15.47 -1.91 10.77
CA LEU A 140 14.48 -1.50 11.77
C LEU A 140 13.75 -0.18 11.45
N LYS A 141 13.69 0.26 10.19
CA LYS A 141 12.86 1.38 9.76
C LYS A 141 11.71 0.90 8.87
N SER A 142 10.48 1.13 9.34
CA SER A 142 9.23 0.82 8.64
C SER A 142 8.79 1.90 7.65
N TYR A 143 9.52 3.02 7.57
CA TYR A 143 9.25 4.10 6.62
C TYR A 143 10.45 4.31 5.69
N TYR A 144 10.18 4.40 4.40
CA TYR A 144 11.19 4.49 3.35
C TYR A 144 10.58 5.02 2.06
N ILE A 145 11.41 5.28 1.06
CA ILE A 145 10.97 5.69 -0.27
C ILE A 145 11.57 4.77 -1.32
N ILE A 146 10.79 4.49 -2.35
CA ILE A 146 11.22 3.71 -3.52
C ILE A 146 11.03 4.57 -4.76
N ASP A 147 12.10 4.71 -5.53
CA ASP A 147 12.09 5.25 -6.87
C ASP A 147 12.00 4.07 -7.85
N LEU A 148 10.82 3.86 -8.42
CA LEU A 148 10.60 2.80 -9.40
C LEU A 148 11.09 3.21 -10.78
N TYR A 149 10.89 4.50 -11.12
CA TYR A 149 11.36 5.14 -12.33
C TYR A 149 11.71 6.60 -12.05
N GLU A 150 12.28 7.30 -13.02
CA GLU A 150 12.60 8.74 -12.88
C GLU A 150 11.36 9.59 -12.60
N ASP A 151 10.21 9.18 -13.09
CA ASP A 151 8.93 9.88 -12.97
C ASP A 151 7.95 9.25 -11.96
N LEU A 152 8.32 8.14 -11.31
CA LEU A 152 7.43 7.38 -10.41
C LEU A 152 8.11 7.03 -9.08
N SER A 153 7.56 7.54 -7.99
CA SER A 153 8.01 7.22 -6.63
C SER A 153 6.87 6.91 -5.69
N VAL A 154 7.16 6.06 -4.71
CA VAL A 154 6.26 5.72 -3.61
C VAL A 154 6.96 5.95 -2.29
N VAL A 155 6.43 6.85 -1.44
CA VAL A 155 6.84 6.98 -0.05
C VAL A 155 5.98 6.09 0.83
N ILE A 156 6.63 5.25 1.64
CA ILE A 156 5.97 4.36 2.59
C ILE A 156 6.18 4.92 3.99
N LEU A 157 5.10 5.01 4.77
CA LEU A 157 5.10 5.68 6.08
C LEU A 157 4.52 4.75 7.16
N ASP A 158 4.96 4.96 8.38
CA ASP A 158 4.44 4.28 9.57
C ASP A 158 3.40 5.17 10.27
N SER A 159 2.15 4.80 10.21
CA SER A 159 1.05 5.56 10.81
C SER A 159 0.93 5.36 12.33
N SER A 160 2.05 5.59 13.06
CA SER A 160 2.14 5.55 14.52
C SER A 160 2.13 4.14 15.14
N HIS A 161 2.64 3.16 14.41
CA HIS A 161 2.77 1.78 14.93
C HIS A 161 4.06 1.64 15.75
N THR A 162 5.22 1.86 15.11
CA THR A 162 6.55 1.76 15.74
C THR A 162 7.34 3.06 15.70
N TYR A 163 6.90 4.02 14.89
CA TYR A 163 7.43 5.39 14.83
C TYR A 163 6.29 6.41 14.87
N SER A 164 6.46 7.48 15.64
CA SER A 164 5.45 8.53 15.68
C SER A 164 5.35 9.29 14.35
N ILE A 165 4.20 9.88 14.09
CA ILE A 165 3.95 10.71 12.91
C ILE A 165 4.99 11.83 12.82
N GLU A 166 5.23 12.52 13.95
CA GLU A 166 6.15 13.66 14.07
C GLU A 166 7.60 13.28 13.76
N SER A 167 8.03 12.10 14.19
CA SER A 167 9.42 11.63 13.99
C SER A 167 9.78 11.44 12.52
N GLN A 168 8.79 11.27 11.64
CA GLN A 168 8.96 11.04 10.22
C GLN A 168 8.92 12.32 9.37
N VAL A 169 8.57 13.49 9.96
CA VAL A 169 8.41 14.77 9.24
C VAL A 169 9.66 15.16 8.46
N GLY A 170 10.83 15.06 9.09
CA GLY A 170 12.11 15.39 8.43
C GLY A 170 12.40 14.50 7.23
N PHE A 171 12.18 13.19 7.37
CA PHE A 171 12.30 12.22 6.28
C PHE A 171 11.29 12.51 5.17
N LEU A 172 10.02 12.69 5.51
CA LEU A 172 8.95 12.94 4.54
C LEU A 172 9.22 14.22 3.75
N LYS A 173 9.55 15.31 4.43
CA LYS A 173 9.91 16.59 3.79
C LYS A 173 11.06 16.41 2.80
N SER A 174 12.15 15.78 3.22
CA SER A 174 13.32 15.53 2.36
C SER A 174 12.97 14.65 1.16
N SER A 175 12.20 13.59 1.38
CA SER A 175 11.79 12.65 0.34
C SER A 175 10.91 13.29 -0.73
N LEU A 176 9.92 14.08 -0.31
CA LEU A 176 8.99 14.72 -1.24
C LEU A 176 9.64 15.92 -1.96
N SER A 177 10.42 16.75 -1.24
CA SER A 177 11.06 17.94 -1.85
C SER A 177 12.04 17.57 -2.96
N SER A 178 12.77 16.46 -2.83
CA SER A 178 13.67 15.98 -3.87
C SER A 178 12.98 15.32 -5.07
N ARG A 179 11.65 15.16 -5.02
CA ARG A 179 10.83 14.49 -6.04
C ARG A 179 9.61 15.30 -6.48
N LYS A 180 9.55 16.58 -6.12
CA LYS A 180 8.42 17.48 -6.41
C LYS A 180 8.12 17.62 -7.90
N ASP A 181 9.11 17.36 -8.76
CA ASP A 181 9.00 17.46 -10.22
C ASP A 181 8.69 16.09 -10.87
N ARG A 182 8.39 15.06 -10.07
CA ARG A 182 7.98 13.75 -10.59
C ARG A 182 6.50 13.74 -10.94
N THR A 183 6.18 13.14 -12.08
CA THR A 183 4.82 13.07 -12.59
C THR A 183 3.90 12.21 -11.73
N HIS A 184 4.47 11.19 -11.06
CA HIS A 184 3.70 10.24 -10.24
C HIS A 184 4.36 10.08 -8.86
N LEU A 185 3.74 10.69 -7.86
CA LEU A 185 4.21 10.67 -6.48
C LEU A 185 3.12 10.14 -5.56
N PHE A 186 3.37 8.97 -4.97
CA PHE A 186 2.41 8.26 -4.12
C PHE A 186 2.89 8.11 -2.70
N ALA A 187 1.94 7.98 -1.77
CA ALA A 187 2.19 7.56 -0.39
C ALA A 187 1.38 6.29 -0.06
N LEU A 188 1.99 5.41 0.73
CA LEU A 188 1.33 4.21 1.29
C LEU A 188 1.50 4.20 2.79
N TYR A 189 0.43 4.03 3.53
CA TYR A 189 0.41 3.84 4.98
C TYR A 189 -0.87 3.12 5.43
N HIS A 190 -0.88 2.67 6.68
CA HIS A 190 -1.98 1.85 7.17
C HIS A 190 -3.15 2.68 7.69
N PHE A 191 -3.01 3.37 8.83
CA PHE A 191 -4.11 4.12 9.43
C PHE A 191 -4.44 5.39 8.62
N PRO A 192 -5.72 5.67 8.29
CA PRO A 192 -6.06 6.74 7.36
C PRO A 192 -6.02 8.16 7.98
N ALA A 193 -5.53 9.13 7.19
CA ALA A 193 -5.63 10.56 7.50
C ALA A 193 -7.06 11.07 7.34
N TYR A 194 -7.79 10.53 6.34
CA TYR A 194 -9.17 10.89 6.02
C TYR A 194 -10.12 9.70 6.14
N GLY A 195 -10.06 9.00 7.28
CA GLY A 195 -10.85 7.81 7.53
C GLY A 195 -12.32 8.08 7.84
N ILE A 196 -13.18 7.07 7.61
CA ILE A 196 -14.63 7.13 7.86
C ILE A 196 -15.09 6.22 9.00
N MET A 197 -14.16 5.50 9.63
CA MET A 197 -14.42 4.64 10.79
C MET A 197 -13.54 5.05 11.98
N LYS A 198 -13.64 4.39 13.10
CA LYS A 198 -12.76 4.56 14.27
C LYS A 198 -12.54 6.03 14.69
N GLY A 199 -13.59 6.83 14.71
CA GLY A 199 -13.53 8.26 15.03
C GLY A 199 -13.29 9.18 13.83
N GLY A 200 -12.96 8.63 12.66
CA GLY A 200 -12.75 9.37 11.42
C GLY A 200 -11.72 10.49 11.59
N LEU A 201 -12.02 11.70 11.11
CA LEU A 201 -11.14 12.87 11.25
C LEU A 201 -10.80 13.25 12.70
N ASN A 202 -11.57 12.78 13.68
CA ASN A 202 -11.36 13.07 15.09
C ASN A 202 -10.43 12.12 15.80
N SER A 203 -10.04 11.02 15.16
CA SER A 203 -9.01 10.11 15.68
C SER A 203 -7.71 10.89 15.97
N PRO A 204 -7.03 10.63 17.10
CA PRO A 204 -5.75 11.28 17.41
C PRO A 204 -4.69 11.09 16.30
N ILE A 205 -4.63 9.89 15.71
CA ILE A 205 -3.69 9.56 14.62
C ILE A 205 -4.03 10.38 13.37
N SER A 206 -5.30 10.37 12.92
CA SER A 206 -5.73 11.17 11.75
C SER A 206 -5.46 12.67 11.95
N LYS A 207 -5.71 13.19 13.16
CA LYS A 207 -5.40 14.59 13.51
C LYS A 207 -3.91 14.89 13.41
N SER A 208 -3.06 14.00 13.92
CA SER A 208 -1.61 14.16 13.85
C SER A 208 -1.11 14.10 12.41
N MET A 209 -1.60 13.16 11.59
CA MET A 209 -1.25 13.07 10.18
C MET A 209 -1.66 14.32 9.39
N ARG A 210 -2.90 14.81 9.58
CA ARG A 210 -3.37 16.04 8.94
C ARG A 210 -2.63 17.28 9.41
N LYS A 211 -2.10 17.28 10.62
CA LYS A 211 -1.24 18.37 11.13
C LYS A 211 0.18 18.33 10.54
N HIS A 212 0.76 17.14 10.37
CA HIS A 212 2.19 17.00 10.12
C HIS A 212 2.55 16.48 8.72
N TRP A 213 1.73 15.60 8.11
CA TRP A 213 2.01 15.00 6.79
C TRP A 213 1.23 15.66 5.67
N VAL A 214 -0.07 15.87 5.85
CA VAL A 214 -0.95 16.45 4.81
C VAL A 214 -0.43 17.81 4.29
N PRO A 215 0.05 18.75 5.12
CA PRO A 215 0.65 19.98 4.60
C PRO A 215 1.87 19.77 3.71
N LEU A 216 2.63 18.70 3.93
CA LEU A 216 3.76 18.32 3.06
C LEU A 216 3.26 17.67 1.76
N PHE A 217 2.21 16.86 1.83
CA PHE A 217 1.55 16.33 0.63
C PHE A 217 1.07 17.46 -0.27
N ASP A 218 0.37 18.43 0.31
CA ASP A 218 -0.14 19.62 -0.39
C ASP A 218 0.98 20.49 -0.98
N GLN A 219 2.08 20.67 -0.23
CA GLN A 219 3.21 21.51 -0.62
C GLN A 219 4.00 20.91 -1.78
N TYR A 220 4.15 19.59 -1.81
CA TYR A 220 4.99 18.91 -2.79
C TYR A 220 4.21 18.15 -3.87
N GLY A 221 2.88 18.35 -3.93
CA GLY A 221 2.05 17.81 -5.00
C GLY A 221 1.92 16.29 -4.98
N LEU A 222 1.71 15.68 -3.77
CA LEU A 222 1.42 14.24 -3.70
C LEU A 222 0.14 13.93 -4.49
N ASP A 223 0.21 12.98 -5.41
CA ASP A 223 -0.95 12.62 -6.22
C ASP A 223 -1.97 11.81 -5.44
N THR A 224 -1.50 10.74 -4.78
CA THR A 224 -2.40 9.81 -4.09
C THR A 224 -1.76 9.27 -2.82
N ALA A 225 -2.58 9.21 -1.77
CA ALA A 225 -2.31 8.49 -0.54
C ALA A 225 -3.19 7.23 -0.47
N PHE A 226 -2.56 6.06 -0.41
CA PHE A 226 -3.24 4.79 -0.21
C PHE A 226 -3.38 4.52 1.28
N GLU A 227 -4.63 4.37 1.74
CA GLU A 227 -5.02 4.24 3.14
C GLU A 227 -5.62 2.85 3.41
N ASN A 228 -5.61 2.37 4.68
CA ASN A 228 -6.07 1.03 5.06
C ASN A 228 -6.76 1.04 6.44
N ASP A 229 -6.77 -0.06 7.23
CA ASP A 229 -7.24 -0.19 8.62
C ASP A 229 -8.77 -0.13 8.85
N HIS A 230 -9.53 0.55 8.03
CA HIS A 230 -10.94 0.79 8.32
C HIS A 230 -11.90 -0.30 7.81
N HIS A 231 -11.42 -1.28 7.03
CA HIS A 231 -12.16 -2.44 6.52
C HIS A 231 -13.39 -2.06 5.67
N VAL A 232 -13.23 -1.04 4.85
CA VAL A 232 -14.26 -0.53 3.95
C VAL A 232 -13.59 0.13 2.74
N TYR A 233 -14.18 0.03 1.57
CA TYR A 233 -13.72 0.85 0.45
C TYR A 233 -14.10 2.31 0.65
N LYS A 234 -13.16 3.20 0.42
CA LYS A 234 -13.36 4.65 0.39
C LYS A 234 -12.53 5.28 -0.73
N ARG A 235 -13.14 6.23 -1.43
CA ARG A 235 -12.44 7.19 -2.30
C ARG A 235 -12.86 8.60 -1.90
N SER A 236 -11.87 9.44 -1.61
CA SER A 236 -12.12 10.86 -1.33
C SER A 236 -12.35 11.65 -2.63
N LYS A 237 -12.87 12.85 -2.50
CA LYS A 237 -12.64 13.92 -3.47
C LYS A 237 -11.15 14.29 -3.46
N LEU A 238 -10.67 15.04 -4.44
CA LEU A 238 -9.33 15.61 -4.38
C LEU A 238 -9.27 16.68 -3.29
N LEU A 239 -8.30 16.61 -2.38
CA LEU A 239 -8.23 17.43 -1.17
C LEU A 239 -6.92 18.19 -1.08
N LYS A 240 -6.99 19.50 -0.78
CA LYS A 240 -5.85 20.36 -0.47
C LYS A 240 -6.23 21.37 0.61
N GLY A 241 -5.43 21.51 1.66
CA GLY A 241 -5.71 22.41 2.78
C GLY A 241 -7.02 22.09 3.51
N ASP A 242 -7.33 20.80 3.72
CA ASP A 242 -8.60 20.33 4.30
C ASP A 242 -9.85 20.85 3.54
N LYS A 243 -9.75 21.03 2.23
CA LYS A 243 -10.86 21.45 1.34
C LYS A 243 -10.83 20.64 0.04
N VAL A 244 -11.98 20.57 -0.63
CA VAL A 244 -12.07 20.02 -1.98
C VAL A 244 -11.35 20.96 -2.94
N ASN A 245 -10.41 20.43 -3.71
CA ASN A 245 -9.58 21.18 -4.64
C ASN A 245 -9.11 20.26 -5.77
N GLN A 246 -9.22 20.69 -7.03
CA GLN A 246 -8.85 19.88 -8.18
C GLN A 246 -7.35 19.54 -8.25
N ASP A 247 -6.48 20.38 -7.64
CA ASP A 247 -5.03 20.16 -7.54
C ASP A 247 -4.64 19.45 -6.24
N GLY A 248 -5.60 18.81 -5.58
CA GLY A 248 -5.40 18.16 -4.30
C GLY A 248 -4.96 16.70 -4.41
N THR A 249 -4.62 16.11 -3.28
CA THR A 249 -4.29 14.69 -3.13
C THR A 249 -5.57 13.84 -3.12
N LEU A 250 -5.54 12.70 -3.82
CA LEU A 250 -6.54 11.65 -3.71
C LEU A 250 -6.23 10.76 -2.49
N TYR A 251 -7.21 10.51 -1.60
CA TYR A 251 -7.10 9.55 -0.51
C TYR A 251 -8.02 8.36 -0.80
N ILE A 252 -7.46 7.18 -1.04
CA ILE A 252 -8.20 6.01 -1.51
C ILE A 252 -7.75 4.74 -0.80
N GLY A 253 -8.67 3.81 -0.55
CA GLY A 253 -8.37 2.52 0.05
C GLY A 253 -9.33 2.15 1.18
N ASP A 254 -8.80 2.17 2.40
CA ASP A 254 -9.34 1.80 3.71
C ASP A 254 -9.40 0.29 4.00
N GLY A 255 -8.52 -0.50 3.36
CA GLY A 255 -8.13 -1.84 3.82
C GLY A 255 -9.25 -2.85 4.02
N ALA A 256 -9.69 -3.47 2.95
CA ALA A 256 -10.70 -4.52 3.06
C ALA A 256 -10.36 -5.72 2.16
N TRP A 257 -9.11 -6.17 2.20
CA TRP A 257 -8.66 -7.30 1.40
C TRP A 257 -9.23 -8.63 1.93
N GLY A 258 -8.90 -9.03 3.15
CA GLY A 258 -9.27 -10.32 3.73
C GLY A 258 -9.89 -10.22 5.12
N VAL A 259 -10.77 -9.25 5.32
CA VAL A 259 -11.41 -8.96 6.61
C VAL A 259 -12.93 -8.94 6.49
N LYS A 260 -13.60 -9.00 7.62
CA LYS A 260 -15.02 -8.63 7.69
C LYS A 260 -15.15 -7.13 7.48
N THR A 261 -15.91 -6.76 6.45
CA THR A 261 -16.15 -5.35 6.12
C THR A 261 -17.00 -4.65 7.18
N ARG A 262 -16.76 -3.36 7.36
CA ARG A 262 -17.52 -2.51 8.29
C ARG A 262 -18.43 -1.57 7.50
N LYS A 263 -19.58 -1.26 8.08
CA LYS A 263 -20.52 -0.28 7.51
C LYS A 263 -20.30 1.05 8.23
N PRO A 264 -19.93 2.12 7.53
CA PRO A 264 -19.95 3.47 8.09
C PRO A 264 -21.36 3.83 8.55
N GLY A 265 -21.47 4.68 9.57
CA GLY A 265 -22.76 5.25 9.98
C GLY A 265 -23.38 6.10 8.87
N ALA A 266 -24.65 6.46 9.02
CA ALA A 266 -25.41 7.28 8.05
C ALA A 266 -24.93 8.75 7.95
N LYS A 267 -23.71 9.05 8.37
CA LYS A 267 -23.13 10.39 8.34
C LYS A 267 -22.59 10.70 6.96
N GLU A 268 -22.92 11.85 6.42
CA GLU A 268 -22.26 12.39 5.25
C GLU A 268 -20.86 12.92 5.62
N TYR A 269 -19.87 12.57 4.78
CA TYR A 269 -18.49 13.01 4.91
C TYR A 269 -18.17 13.96 3.74
N TRP A 270 -17.95 15.24 4.02
CA TRP A 270 -17.73 16.26 2.99
C TRP A 270 -16.56 15.97 2.03
N TYR A 271 -15.59 15.19 2.52
CA TYR A 271 -14.36 14.80 1.78
C TYR A 271 -14.50 13.48 1.02
N VAL A 272 -15.58 12.71 1.25
CA VAL A 272 -15.75 11.40 0.59
C VAL A 272 -16.58 11.56 -0.68
N GLU A 273 -16.09 10.96 -1.76
CA GLU A 273 -16.83 10.82 -3.01
C GLU A 273 -17.62 9.52 -3.04
N LYS A 274 -16.97 8.42 -2.63
CA LYS A 274 -17.59 7.09 -2.62
C LYS A 274 -17.06 6.26 -1.45
N PHE A 275 -17.92 5.45 -0.87
CA PHE A 275 -17.53 4.36 0.01
C PHE A 275 -18.44 3.14 -0.22
N GLU A 276 -17.90 1.94 0.02
CA GLU A 276 -18.64 0.71 -0.11
C GLU A 276 -18.08 -0.38 0.83
N PRO A 277 -18.93 -1.04 1.66
CA PRO A 277 -18.50 -2.08 2.58
C PRO A 277 -18.31 -3.42 1.83
N THR A 278 -17.36 -3.46 0.93
CA THR A 278 -17.02 -4.65 0.14
C THR A 278 -15.54 -5.01 0.25
N ARG A 279 -15.21 -6.30 0.16
CA ARG A 279 -13.81 -6.75 0.04
C ARG A 279 -13.29 -6.41 -1.33
N HIS A 280 -12.05 -5.86 -1.36
CA HIS A 280 -11.52 -5.33 -2.61
C HIS A 280 -10.00 -5.26 -2.63
N VAL A 281 -9.50 -5.12 -3.82
CA VAL A 281 -8.17 -4.61 -4.17
C VAL A 281 -8.32 -3.40 -5.08
N ILE A 282 -7.32 -2.56 -5.17
CA ILE A 282 -7.33 -1.39 -6.05
C ILE A 282 -6.21 -1.54 -7.07
N GLU A 283 -6.58 -1.66 -8.35
CA GLU A 283 -5.64 -1.54 -9.46
C GLU A 283 -5.38 -0.07 -9.76
N VAL A 284 -4.12 0.28 -9.93
CA VAL A 284 -3.70 1.58 -10.46
C VAL A 284 -2.96 1.34 -11.75
N GLU A 285 -3.48 1.90 -12.83
CA GLU A 285 -2.86 1.89 -14.14
C GLU A 285 -2.35 3.28 -14.47
N ILE A 286 -1.09 3.38 -14.87
CA ILE A 286 -0.47 4.61 -15.33
C ILE A 286 -0.16 4.46 -16.80
N LYS A 287 -0.69 5.38 -17.60
CA LYS A 287 -0.38 5.53 -19.02
C LYS A 287 -0.11 7.02 -19.30
N ASP A 288 1.07 7.33 -19.77
CA ASP A 288 1.53 8.73 -19.88
C ASP A 288 1.40 9.45 -18.53
N ASN A 289 0.68 10.57 -18.46
CA ASN A 289 0.37 11.32 -17.26
C ASN A 289 -1.00 10.96 -16.65
N ILE A 290 -1.69 9.94 -17.20
CA ILE A 290 -3.02 9.55 -16.77
C ILE A 290 -2.91 8.40 -15.76
N ARG A 291 -3.59 8.55 -14.63
CA ARG A 291 -3.74 7.52 -13.59
C ARG A 291 -5.18 7.04 -13.57
N THR A 292 -5.39 5.75 -13.79
CA THR A 292 -6.71 5.12 -13.68
C THR A 292 -6.73 4.21 -12.47
N TYR A 293 -7.64 4.48 -11.55
CA TYR A 293 -7.86 3.71 -10.31
C TYR A 293 -9.11 2.87 -10.48
N ARG A 294 -9.01 1.55 -10.27
CA ARG A 294 -10.15 0.62 -10.34
C ARG A 294 -10.24 -0.17 -9.04
N ALA A 295 -11.32 0.00 -8.31
CA ALA A 295 -11.64 -0.85 -7.18
C ALA A 295 -12.33 -2.13 -7.65
N ILE A 296 -11.77 -3.28 -7.27
CA ILE A 296 -12.13 -4.60 -7.81
C ILE A 296 -12.49 -5.50 -6.63
N ASN A 297 -13.69 -6.08 -6.65
CA ASN A 297 -14.11 -7.02 -5.61
C ASN A 297 -13.55 -8.45 -5.84
N HIS A 298 -13.80 -9.35 -4.90
CA HIS A 298 -13.33 -10.75 -5.01
C HIS A 298 -13.94 -11.53 -6.18
N ASP A 299 -15.08 -11.10 -6.72
CA ASP A 299 -15.65 -11.63 -7.98
C ASP A 299 -14.96 -11.07 -9.23
N LYS A 300 -13.87 -10.31 -9.05
CA LYS A 300 -13.08 -9.65 -10.12
C LYS A 300 -13.87 -8.58 -10.88
N LYS A 301 -14.95 -8.06 -10.32
CA LYS A 301 -15.75 -6.99 -10.89
C LYS A 301 -15.25 -5.63 -10.42
N VAL A 302 -15.09 -4.71 -11.36
CA VAL A 302 -14.85 -3.30 -11.07
C VAL A 302 -16.16 -2.68 -10.58
N PHE A 303 -16.15 -2.09 -9.38
CA PHE A 303 -17.32 -1.45 -8.79
C PHE A 303 -17.14 0.07 -8.60
N ASP A 304 -15.89 0.56 -8.73
CA ASP A 304 -15.57 1.97 -8.82
C ASP A 304 -14.39 2.20 -9.77
N GLU A 305 -14.45 3.25 -10.55
CA GLU A 305 -13.36 3.70 -11.42
C GLU A 305 -13.22 5.23 -11.31
N PHE A 306 -11.98 5.68 -11.22
CA PHE A 306 -11.63 7.09 -11.24
C PHE A 306 -10.43 7.31 -12.15
N VAL A 307 -10.51 8.32 -13.01
CA VAL A 307 -9.44 8.70 -13.95
C VAL A 307 -8.93 10.08 -13.55
N ASP A 308 -7.68 10.14 -13.15
CA ASP A 308 -6.96 11.38 -12.85
C ASP A 308 -6.10 11.77 -14.05
N LYS A 309 -6.42 12.94 -14.63
CA LYS A 309 -5.79 13.51 -15.83
C LYS A 309 -5.15 14.86 -15.52
N ARG A 310 -4.49 14.97 -14.38
CA ARG A 310 -3.79 16.23 -14.10
C ARG A 310 -2.68 16.41 -15.11
N ASP A 311 -2.73 17.52 -15.85
CA ASP A 311 -1.70 17.90 -16.78
C ASP A 311 -0.41 18.22 -16.00
N ALA A 312 0.73 17.76 -16.51
CA ALA A 312 2.01 18.28 -16.06
C ALA A 312 2.12 19.71 -16.62
N ASP A 313 2.09 20.71 -15.73
CA ASP A 313 2.41 22.08 -16.08
C ASP A 313 3.87 22.21 -16.56
#